data_45b21c693a593d33cf7d7b844833ad3d
#
_entry.id   45b21c693a593d33cf7d7b844833ad3d
#
_cell.length_a   1.000
_cell.length_b   1.000
_cell.length_c   1.000
_cell.angle_alpha   90.00
_cell.angle_beta   90.00
_cell.angle_gamma   90.00
#
_symmetry.space_group_name_H-M   'P 1'
#
loop_
_entity.id
_entity.type
_entity.pdbx_description
1 polymer ?
#
loop_
_entity_poly.entity_id
_entity_poly.type
_entity_poly.pdbx_seq_one_letter_code
_entity_poly.pdbx_strand_id
1 'polypeptide(L)'
;MFSFDDFDQLKFLEGRWRGVTADGKEFYEEYVRPEPTVFHSRRYPDDSFDQHTDGSTIRFEDGEVVSEWGEFTWRATGIGPDSARFAPVSAPSEFDWHRVDADTLEAMQHWTVQGKAQQYTMRLTRVPAHSPS
;
A
#
# COMPACT_ATOMS: atom_id res chain seq x y z
N MET A 1 6.96 -12.48 -14.72
CA MET A 1 5.63 -13.01 -14.42
C MET A 1 5.60 -13.49 -12.97
N PHE A 2 4.57 -13.10 -12.22
CA PHE A 2 4.41 -13.50 -10.84
C PHE A 2 3.50 -14.72 -10.74
N SER A 3 3.69 -15.51 -9.69
CA SER A 3 2.79 -16.62 -9.36
C SER A 3 1.75 -16.13 -8.33
N PHE A 4 0.74 -16.96 -8.09
CA PHE A 4 -0.22 -16.68 -7.02
C PHE A 4 0.50 -16.61 -5.66
N ASP A 5 1.49 -17.46 -5.42
CA ASP A 5 2.26 -17.45 -4.18
C ASP A 5 3.01 -16.13 -4.00
N ASP A 6 3.53 -15.56 -5.08
CA ASP A 6 4.15 -14.23 -5.02
C ASP A 6 3.14 -13.17 -4.60
N PHE A 7 1.98 -13.18 -5.22
CA PHE A 7 0.90 -12.24 -4.89
C PHE A 7 0.45 -12.42 -3.42
N ASP A 8 0.34 -13.65 -2.97
CA ASP A 8 -0.07 -13.95 -1.60
C ASP A 8 0.89 -13.38 -0.56
N GLN A 9 2.16 -13.16 -0.91
CA GLN A 9 3.12 -12.54 0.00
C GLN A 9 2.73 -11.11 0.39
N LEU A 10 1.87 -10.44 -0.38
CA LEU A 10 1.36 -9.11 -0.04
C LEU A 10 0.41 -9.11 1.15
N LYS A 11 0.07 -10.28 1.68
CA LYS A 11 -0.85 -10.38 2.83
C LYS A 11 -0.35 -9.61 4.06
N PHE A 12 0.92 -9.23 4.13
CA PHE A 12 1.42 -8.40 5.22
C PHE A 12 0.76 -7.02 5.24
N LEU A 13 0.12 -6.61 4.14
CA LEU A 13 -0.62 -5.35 4.09
C LEU A 13 -1.98 -5.43 4.81
N GLU A 14 -2.53 -6.62 5.01
CA GLU A 14 -3.86 -6.76 5.60
C GLU A 14 -3.91 -6.19 7.01
N GLY A 15 -5.02 -5.53 7.34
CA GLY A 15 -5.26 -4.94 8.65
C GLY A 15 -5.47 -3.45 8.59
N ARG A 16 -5.45 -2.84 9.76
CA ARG A 16 -5.64 -1.40 9.94
C ARG A 16 -4.34 -0.75 10.30
N TRP A 17 -4.08 0.41 9.70
CA TRP A 17 -2.80 1.10 9.81
C TRP A 17 -3.02 2.58 10.08
N ARG A 18 -2.11 3.15 10.88
CA ARG A 18 -2.04 4.59 11.14
C ARG A 18 -0.76 5.10 10.50
N GLY A 19 -0.89 6.12 9.67
CA GLY A 19 0.25 6.77 9.02
C GLY A 19 0.32 8.23 9.39
N VAL A 20 1.48 8.83 9.14
CA VAL A 20 1.70 10.27 9.34
C VAL A 20 2.34 10.82 8.08
N THR A 21 1.77 11.86 7.52
CA THR A 21 2.30 12.54 6.34
C THR A 21 3.49 13.43 6.71
N ALA A 22 4.20 13.93 5.69
CA ALA A 22 5.37 14.79 5.90
C ALA A 22 5.03 16.07 6.69
N ASP A 23 3.81 16.58 6.55
CA ASP A 23 3.34 17.75 7.27
C ASP A 23 2.74 17.44 8.65
N GLY A 24 2.89 16.20 9.11
CA GLY A 24 2.47 15.81 10.45
C GLY A 24 1.00 15.41 10.59
N LYS A 25 0.27 15.31 9.49
CA LYS A 25 -1.13 14.89 9.54
C LYS A 25 -1.25 13.38 9.63
N GLU A 26 -2.14 12.92 10.50
CA GLU A 26 -2.43 11.51 10.62
C GLU A 26 -3.46 11.09 9.59
N PHE A 27 -3.29 9.87 9.10
CA PHE A 27 -4.28 9.22 8.25
C PHE A 27 -4.36 7.75 8.64
N TYR A 28 -5.46 7.10 8.24
CA TYR A 28 -5.71 5.71 8.58
C TYR A 28 -6.06 4.95 7.32
N GLU A 29 -5.57 3.72 7.23
CA GLU A 29 -5.86 2.85 6.09
C GLU A 29 -6.24 1.47 6.58
N GLU A 30 -7.15 0.82 5.86
CA GLU A 30 -7.51 -0.56 6.10
C GLU A 30 -7.32 -1.34 4.81
N TYR A 31 -6.58 -2.44 4.89
CA TYR A 31 -6.40 -3.37 3.78
C TYR A 31 -7.19 -4.64 4.07
N VAL A 32 -8.04 -5.01 3.13
CA VAL A 32 -8.84 -6.23 3.19
C VAL A 32 -8.60 -7.05 1.92
N ARG A 33 -8.91 -8.32 1.98
CA ARG A 33 -8.76 -9.23 0.84
C ARG A 33 -10.12 -9.86 0.53
N PRO A 34 -10.97 -9.15 -0.25
CA PRO A 34 -12.33 -9.63 -0.53
C PRO A 34 -12.34 -10.89 -1.40
N GLU A 35 -11.29 -11.09 -2.20
CA GLU A 35 -11.13 -12.28 -3.04
C GLU A 35 -9.66 -12.74 -2.98
N PRO A 36 -9.37 -14.02 -3.26
CA PRO A 36 -7.99 -14.50 -3.22
C PRO A 36 -7.01 -13.72 -4.10
N THR A 37 -7.51 -13.12 -5.19
CA THR A 37 -6.70 -12.39 -6.16
C THR A 37 -6.83 -10.87 -6.06
N VAL A 38 -7.46 -10.35 -4.99
CA VAL A 38 -7.69 -8.92 -4.85
C VAL A 38 -7.45 -8.47 -3.41
N PHE A 39 -6.56 -7.49 -3.25
CA PHE A 39 -6.48 -6.68 -2.02
C PHE A 39 -7.15 -5.35 -2.30
N HIS A 40 -7.87 -4.85 -1.32
CA HIS A 40 -8.56 -3.56 -1.42
C HIS A 40 -8.23 -2.73 -0.20
N SER A 41 -7.87 -1.47 -0.41
CA SER A 41 -7.60 -0.56 0.70
C SER A 41 -8.62 0.55 0.72
N ARG A 42 -8.87 1.06 1.94
CA ARG A 42 -9.69 2.24 2.18
C ARG A 42 -8.92 3.18 3.06
N ARG A 43 -8.97 4.46 2.74
CA ARG A 43 -8.36 5.50 3.54
C ARG A 43 -9.42 6.21 4.35
N TYR A 44 -9.12 6.47 5.62
CA TYR A 44 -10.02 7.11 6.56
C TYR A 44 -9.36 8.36 7.15
N PRO A 45 -10.16 9.41 7.45
CA PRO A 45 -9.60 10.64 8.01
C PRO A 45 -9.27 10.54 9.50
N ASP A 46 -9.85 9.55 10.21
CA ASP A 46 -9.63 9.39 11.65
C ASP A 46 -9.70 7.92 12.05
N ASP A 47 -9.47 7.65 13.33
CA ASP A 47 -9.35 6.31 13.86
C ASP A 47 -10.69 5.58 14.08
N SER A 48 -11.80 6.20 13.71
CA SER A 48 -13.11 5.54 13.77
C SER A 48 -13.28 4.47 12.69
N PHE A 49 -12.55 4.60 11.57
CA PHE A 49 -12.70 3.74 10.41
C PHE A 49 -14.15 3.69 9.92
N ASP A 50 -14.81 4.84 9.96
CA ASP A 50 -16.25 4.92 9.70
C ASP A 50 -16.57 5.36 8.27
N GLN A 51 -15.98 6.46 7.82
CA GLN A 51 -16.23 6.98 6.48
C GLN A 51 -14.92 7.11 5.71
N HIS A 52 -14.73 6.26 4.70
CA HIS A 52 -13.52 6.32 3.88
C HIS A 52 -13.60 7.46 2.86
N THR A 53 -12.44 8.03 2.53
CA THR A 53 -12.33 9.09 1.53
C THR A 53 -11.96 8.55 0.16
N ASP A 54 -10.99 7.65 0.11
CA ASP A 54 -10.54 7.02 -1.13
C ASP A 54 -9.96 5.63 -0.81
N GLY A 55 -9.39 5.00 -1.81
CA GLY A 55 -8.79 3.69 -1.62
C GLY A 55 -8.13 3.20 -2.88
N SER A 56 -7.49 2.05 -2.77
CA SER A 56 -6.78 1.43 -3.89
C SER A 56 -7.16 -0.04 -4.00
N THR A 57 -6.81 -0.61 -5.14
CA THR A 57 -7.00 -2.04 -5.42
C THR A 57 -5.69 -2.61 -5.94
N ILE A 58 -5.28 -3.74 -5.40
CA ILE A 58 -4.14 -4.50 -5.92
C ILE A 58 -4.68 -5.86 -6.33
N ARG A 59 -4.53 -6.20 -7.61
CA ARG A 59 -5.07 -7.44 -8.14
C ARG A 59 -4.02 -8.26 -8.87
N PHE A 60 -4.22 -9.57 -8.84
CA PHE A 60 -3.40 -10.51 -9.59
C PHE A 60 -4.18 -10.97 -10.81
N GLU A 61 -3.60 -10.78 -11.99
CA GLU A 61 -4.27 -11.07 -13.25
C GLU A 61 -3.22 -11.45 -14.29
N ASP A 62 -3.35 -12.62 -14.88
CA ASP A 62 -2.49 -13.11 -15.97
C ASP A 62 -0.99 -13.03 -15.64
N GLY A 63 -0.63 -13.38 -14.40
CA GLY A 63 0.77 -13.35 -13.96
C GLY A 63 1.30 -11.96 -13.65
N GLU A 64 0.44 -10.97 -13.64
CA GLU A 64 0.81 -9.59 -13.29
C GLU A 64 0.10 -9.15 -12.03
N VAL A 65 0.76 -8.28 -11.26
CA VAL A 65 0.20 -7.66 -10.08
C VAL A 65 0.06 -6.17 -10.35
N VAL A 66 -1.17 -5.70 -10.35
CA VAL A 66 -1.51 -4.33 -10.76
C VAL A 66 -2.15 -3.60 -9.58
N SER A 67 -1.65 -2.40 -9.30
CA SER A 67 -2.22 -1.52 -8.29
C SER A 67 -2.88 -0.33 -8.96
N GLU A 68 -4.08 0.01 -8.51
CA GLU A 68 -4.83 1.14 -9.04
C GLU A 68 -5.34 2.03 -7.91
N TRP A 69 -5.17 3.33 -8.08
CA TRP A 69 -5.69 4.33 -7.16
C TRP A 69 -6.21 5.51 -7.99
N GLY A 70 -7.55 5.63 -8.06
CA GLY A 70 -8.15 6.62 -8.95
C GLY A 70 -7.76 6.35 -10.39
N GLU A 71 -7.19 7.34 -11.05
CA GLU A 71 -6.71 7.22 -12.44
C GLU A 71 -5.26 6.71 -12.54
N PHE A 72 -4.60 6.53 -11.41
CA PHE A 72 -3.21 6.10 -11.38
C PHE A 72 -3.12 4.58 -11.38
N THR A 73 -2.15 4.07 -12.12
CA THR A 73 -1.92 2.62 -12.26
C THR A 73 -0.44 2.31 -12.13
N TRP A 74 -0.14 1.27 -11.36
CA TRP A 74 1.22 0.74 -11.19
C TRP A 74 1.22 -0.75 -11.46
N ARG A 75 2.40 -1.26 -11.79
CA ARG A 75 2.62 -2.70 -11.98
C ARG A 75 3.77 -3.12 -11.10
N ALA A 76 3.61 -4.23 -10.39
CA ALA A 76 4.66 -4.76 -9.55
C ALA A 76 5.85 -5.20 -10.41
N THR A 77 7.06 -4.88 -9.94
CA THR A 77 8.31 -5.31 -10.54
C THR A 77 9.07 -6.27 -9.66
N GLY A 78 8.75 -6.33 -8.36
CA GLY A 78 9.36 -7.26 -7.44
C GLY A 78 8.47 -7.44 -6.22
N ILE A 79 8.34 -8.67 -5.75
CA ILE A 79 7.58 -9.00 -4.55
C ILE A 79 8.40 -10.00 -3.75
N GLY A 80 8.59 -9.69 -2.47
CA GLY A 80 9.27 -10.56 -1.52
C GLY A 80 8.43 -10.71 -0.25
N PRO A 81 8.94 -11.46 0.74
CA PRO A 81 8.19 -11.69 1.98
C PRO A 81 7.98 -10.43 2.81
N ASP A 82 8.82 -9.42 2.64
CA ASP A 82 8.76 -8.19 3.43
C ASP A 82 8.74 -6.93 2.57
N SER A 83 8.64 -7.06 1.25
CA SER A 83 8.72 -5.89 0.38
C SER A 83 8.00 -6.12 -0.94
N ALA A 84 7.63 -5.02 -1.59
CA ALA A 84 7.09 -5.04 -2.94
C ALA A 84 7.46 -3.74 -3.63
N ARG A 85 7.81 -3.82 -4.91
CA ARG A 85 8.14 -2.66 -5.73
C ARG A 85 7.16 -2.53 -6.85
N PHE A 86 6.71 -1.30 -7.09
CA PHE A 86 5.73 -0.99 -8.12
C PHE A 86 6.26 0.12 -9.01
N ALA A 87 6.27 -0.14 -10.32
CA ALA A 87 6.63 0.85 -11.33
C ALA A 87 5.38 1.50 -11.89
N PRO A 88 5.41 2.80 -12.23
CA PRO A 88 4.24 3.48 -12.77
C PRO A 88 3.93 3.00 -14.19
N VAL A 89 2.67 2.73 -14.45
CA VAL A 89 2.13 2.55 -15.80
C VAL A 89 1.49 3.87 -16.24
N SER A 90 0.70 4.46 -15.34
CA SER A 90 0.09 5.77 -15.53
C SER A 90 0.04 6.47 -14.16
N ALA A 91 1.20 6.94 -13.70
CA ALA A 91 1.32 7.54 -12.38
C ALA A 91 2.57 8.43 -12.33
N PRO A 92 2.60 9.41 -11.39
CA PRO A 92 3.71 10.37 -11.33
C PRO A 92 4.97 9.85 -10.64
N SER A 93 4.90 8.69 -9.96
CA SER A 93 6.03 8.18 -9.17
C SER A 93 6.01 6.66 -9.11
N GLU A 94 7.17 6.07 -8.83
CA GLU A 94 7.27 4.69 -8.39
C GLU A 94 6.93 4.63 -6.91
N PHE A 95 6.52 3.45 -6.41
CA PHE A 95 6.42 3.28 -4.97
C PHE A 95 6.83 1.87 -4.56
N ASP A 96 7.30 1.78 -3.30
CA ASP A 96 7.72 0.53 -2.68
C ASP A 96 7.03 0.39 -1.34
N TRP A 97 6.70 -0.86 -1.01
CA TRP A 97 6.31 -1.23 0.34
C TRP A 97 7.46 -1.98 0.99
N HIS A 98 7.71 -1.69 2.27
CA HIS A 98 8.69 -2.40 3.05
C HIS A 98 8.14 -2.69 4.45
N ARG A 99 8.10 -3.97 4.83
CA ARG A 99 7.69 -4.34 6.17
C ARG A 99 8.92 -4.32 7.07
N VAL A 100 8.94 -3.40 8.01
CA VAL A 100 10.03 -3.26 8.97
C VAL A 100 9.94 -4.36 10.03
N ASP A 101 8.73 -4.59 10.54
CA ASP A 101 8.42 -5.67 11.48
C ASP A 101 6.92 -6.01 11.36
N ALA A 102 6.42 -6.86 12.25
CA ALA A 102 5.03 -7.34 12.17
C ALA A 102 4.00 -6.20 12.26
N ASP A 103 4.36 -5.08 12.86
CA ASP A 103 3.44 -3.98 13.13
C ASP A 103 3.83 -2.66 12.47
N THR A 104 4.85 -2.67 11.60
CA THR A 104 5.36 -1.44 10.99
C THR A 104 5.62 -1.64 9.51
N LEU A 105 5.04 -0.75 8.71
CA LEU A 105 5.30 -0.67 7.27
C LEU A 105 5.93 0.67 6.94
N GLU A 106 6.72 0.68 5.87
CA GLU A 106 7.16 1.92 5.23
C GLU A 106 6.71 1.91 3.78
N ALA A 107 6.10 3.01 3.36
CA ALA A 107 5.73 3.24 1.96
C ALA A 107 6.63 4.33 1.42
N MET A 108 7.37 4.04 0.36
CA MET A 108 8.32 4.98 -0.23
C MET A 108 7.87 5.34 -1.64
N GLN A 109 7.84 6.62 -1.93
CA GLN A 109 7.59 7.13 -3.27
C GLN A 109 8.88 7.70 -3.85
N HIS A 110 9.14 7.42 -5.13
CA HIS A 110 10.33 7.86 -5.83
C HIS A 110 9.90 8.53 -7.13
N TRP A 111 10.44 9.74 -7.37
CA TRP A 111 10.18 10.45 -8.63
C TRP A 111 11.39 11.31 -8.96
N THR A 112 11.39 11.87 -10.17
CA THR A 112 12.48 12.73 -10.62
C THR A 112 11.92 14.09 -10.98
N VAL A 113 12.58 15.14 -10.49
CA VAL A 113 12.25 16.53 -10.81
C VAL A 113 13.51 17.19 -11.35
N GLN A 114 13.45 17.65 -12.61
CA GLN A 114 14.57 18.33 -13.27
C GLN A 114 15.88 17.54 -13.19
N GLY A 115 15.78 16.23 -13.43
CA GLY A 115 16.93 15.33 -13.41
C GLY A 115 17.42 14.93 -12.02
N LYS A 116 16.77 15.41 -10.95
CA LYS A 116 17.13 15.08 -9.58
C LYS A 116 16.16 14.07 -8.99
N ALA A 117 16.69 13.00 -8.43
CA ALA A 117 15.90 12.00 -7.74
C ALA A 117 15.30 12.57 -6.46
N GLN A 118 14.02 12.35 -6.26
CA GLN A 118 13.30 12.73 -5.05
C GLN A 118 12.71 11.49 -4.40
N GLN A 119 12.56 11.53 -3.08
CA GLN A 119 12.03 10.40 -2.33
C GLN A 119 11.21 10.92 -1.15
N TYR A 120 10.11 10.20 -0.87
CA TYR A 120 9.28 10.48 0.29
C TYR A 120 8.90 9.15 0.94
N THR A 121 9.11 9.05 2.24
CA THR A 121 8.81 7.85 3.01
C THR A 121 7.74 8.14 4.04
N MET A 122 6.69 7.31 4.05
CA MET A 122 5.67 7.34 5.10
C MET A 122 5.79 6.07 5.92
N ARG A 123 5.72 6.22 7.24
CA ARG A 123 5.71 5.09 8.16
C ARG A 123 4.29 4.86 8.65
N LEU A 124 3.84 3.60 8.55
CA LEU A 124 2.54 3.19 9.03
C LEU A 124 2.73 2.18 10.15
N THR A 125 1.96 2.36 11.23
CA THR A 125 1.98 1.43 12.35
C THR A 125 0.62 0.75 12.45
N ARG A 126 0.64 -0.53 12.84
CA ARG A 126 -0.59 -1.31 12.93
C ARG A 126 -1.46 -0.80 14.06
N VAL A 127 -2.74 -0.60 13.74
CA VAL A 127 -3.74 -0.28 14.74
C VAL A 127 -4.24 -1.61 15.30
N PRO A 128 -4.17 -1.82 16.61
CA PRO A 128 -4.66 -3.07 17.21
C PRO A 128 -6.12 -3.30 16.86
N ALA A 129 -6.52 -4.56 16.72
CA ALA A 129 -7.91 -4.90 16.55
C ALA A 129 -8.71 -4.29 17.70
N HIS A 130 -9.82 -3.63 17.37
CA HIS A 130 -10.64 -2.99 18.36
C HIS A 130 -11.16 -4.03 19.35
N SER A 131 -10.79 -3.86 20.62
CA SER A 131 -11.36 -4.67 21.68
C SER A 131 -12.57 -3.94 22.21
N PRO A 132 -13.75 -4.54 22.11
CA PRO A 132 -14.91 -3.95 22.79
C PRO A 132 -14.64 -3.95 24.28
N SER A 133 -14.68 -2.81 24.83
CA SER A 133 -14.50 -2.64 26.28
C SER A 133 -15.85 -2.52 26.93
#